data_2d5bd0a77bf04e3c46cb56c001250345
#
_entry.id   2d5bd0a77bf04e3c46cb56c001250345
#
_cell.length_a   1.000
_cell.length_b   1.000
_cell.length_c   1.000
_cell.angle_alpha   90.00
_cell.angle_beta   90.00
_cell.angle_gamma   90.00
#
_symmetry.space_group_name_H-M   'P 1'
#
loop_
_entity.id
_entity.type
_entity.pdbx_description
1 polymer ?
#
loop_
_entity_poly.entity_id
_entity_poly.type
_entity_poly.pdbx_seq_one_letter_code
_entity_poly.pdbx_strand_id
1 'polypeptide(L)'
;RRKSALLTAAAFLLEAQERFLPMVDQRIAKEAQKLLTRQGLTIQLGARVTHTEVKEGEVLVRYSNAKGDQALRVDRLIVAVGRRAQTANLLAADCGVNLDERGSIFVNDHCRTDVPGVYAIGDVVRGPMLAHKGMEEGIMVAERIAGQLSQVNYDCIPSVIYTQPEVAWVGDTEEVLKARAEPYKVGSFAFAANGRALAAHQSEGLVRVLAHAESDRVLGVHIIGPQASELIAQAVVAMEFSASAEDLALTVFAHPTLSEAVHEAALSVNGQAIHAVNRARK
;
A
#
# COMPACT_ATOMS: atom_id res chain seq x y z
N ARG A 1 18.59 -12.61 -25.95
CA ARG A 1 17.12 -12.49 -25.66
C ARG A 1 16.67 -13.82 -25.09
N ARG A 2 16.74 -14.03 -23.77
CA ARG A 2 15.99 -15.09 -23.12
C ARG A 2 14.55 -14.56 -23.03
N LYS A 3 13.64 -15.05 -23.88
CA LYS A 3 12.22 -15.05 -23.55
C LYS A 3 12.11 -15.87 -22.26
N SER A 4 11.88 -15.23 -21.13
CA SER A 4 11.38 -15.95 -19.97
C SER A 4 10.15 -16.70 -20.46
N ALA A 5 10.09 -17.99 -20.21
CA ALA A 5 8.86 -18.75 -20.34
C ALA A 5 7.90 -18.18 -19.29
N LEU A 6 7.31 -17.04 -19.59
CA LEU A 6 6.14 -16.54 -18.87
C LEU A 6 5.10 -17.64 -19.03
N LEU A 7 4.64 -18.13 -17.91
CA LEU A 7 3.54 -19.07 -17.81
C LEU A 7 2.48 -18.72 -18.83
N THR A 8 2.16 -19.64 -19.72
CA THR A 8 1.06 -19.55 -20.70
C THR A 8 -0.31 -19.63 -20.01
N ALA A 9 -0.39 -19.40 -18.71
CA ALA A 9 -1.61 -19.42 -17.94
C ALA A 9 -2.36 -18.08 -18.11
N ALA A 10 -3.61 -18.15 -18.54
CA ALA A 10 -4.50 -17.00 -18.46
C ALA A 10 -4.84 -16.74 -16.98
N ALA A 11 -4.55 -15.53 -16.48
CA ALA A 11 -4.86 -15.13 -15.14
C ALA A 11 -6.02 -14.13 -15.11
N PHE A 12 -7.00 -14.39 -14.25
CA PHE A 12 -8.17 -13.55 -14.05
C PHE A 12 -8.20 -13.05 -12.61
N LEU A 13 -8.46 -11.77 -12.43
CA LEU A 13 -8.73 -11.15 -11.14
C LEU A 13 -10.17 -10.66 -11.13
N LEU A 14 -10.99 -11.23 -10.23
CA LEU A 14 -12.37 -10.81 -10.00
C LEU A 14 -12.41 -9.99 -8.71
N GLU A 15 -12.72 -8.70 -8.81
CA GLU A 15 -12.82 -7.77 -7.68
C GLU A 15 -14.25 -7.29 -7.56
N ALA A 16 -14.84 -7.46 -6.38
CA ALA A 16 -16.24 -7.07 -6.12
C ALA A 16 -16.44 -5.55 -6.08
N GLN A 17 -15.38 -4.79 -5.81
CA GLN A 17 -15.42 -3.33 -5.78
C GLN A 17 -15.28 -2.75 -7.19
N GLU A 18 -15.81 -1.54 -7.38
CA GLU A 18 -15.75 -0.80 -8.65
C GLU A 18 -14.38 -0.13 -8.89
N ARG A 19 -13.50 -0.12 -7.88
CA ARG A 19 -12.17 0.48 -7.95
C ARG A 19 -11.10 -0.58 -7.75
N PHE A 20 -10.08 -0.55 -8.61
CA PHE A 20 -8.89 -1.37 -8.44
C PHE A 20 -8.04 -0.81 -7.32
N LEU A 21 -7.64 -1.67 -6.36
CA LEU A 21 -6.81 -1.31 -5.20
C LEU A 21 -7.31 -0.03 -4.50
N PRO A 22 -8.50 -0.04 -3.88
CA PRO A 22 -9.14 1.17 -3.36
C PRO A 22 -8.37 1.85 -2.22
N MET A 23 -7.46 1.13 -1.55
CA MET A 23 -6.59 1.65 -0.48
C MET A 23 -5.31 2.33 -1.00
N VAL A 24 -5.00 2.19 -2.28
CA VAL A 24 -3.84 2.80 -2.93
C VAL A 24 -4.27 4.14 -3.55
N ASP A 25 -3.40 5.14 -3.54
CA ASP A 25 -3.60 6.37 -4.31
C ASP A 25 -4.08 6.03 -5.73
N GLN A 26 -5.18 6.61 -6.17
CA GLN A 26 -5.87 6.18 -7.40
C GLN A 26 -5.09 6.47 -8.68
N ARG A 27 -4.11 7.39 -8.65
CA ARG A 27 -3.21 7.58 -9.78
C ARG A 27 -2.24 6.41 -9.91
N ILE A 28 -1.73 5.92 -8.77
CA ILE A 28 -0.87 4.72 -8.70
C ILE A 28 -1.68 3.47 -9.04
N ALA A 29 -2.88 3.31 -8.48
CA ALA A 29 -3.75 2.16 -8.76
C ALA A 29 -4.09 2.03 -10.24
N LYS A 30 -4.40 3.14 -10.93
CA LYS A 30 -4.66 3.15 -12.38
C LYS A 30 -3.43 2.76 -13.20
N GLU A 31 -2.24 3.23 -12.82
CA GLU A 31 -1.02 2.83 -13.51
C GLU A 31 -0.72 1.33 -13.25
N ALA A 32 -0.92 0.84 -12.02
CA ALA A 32 -0.79 -0.59 -11.70
C ALA A 32 -1.74 -1.44 -12.53
N GLN A 33 -3.02 -1.07 -12.61
CA GLN A 33 -4.01 -1.76 -13.43
C GLN A 33 -3.60 -1.83 -14.89
N LYS A 34 -3.14 -0.72 -15.46
CA LYS A 34 -2.67 -0.63 -16.86
C LYS A 34 -1.47 -1.55 -17.10
N LEU A 35 -0.46 -1.53 -16.21
CA LEU A 35 0.75 -2.34 -16.35
C LEU A 35 0.47 -3.83 -16.19
N LEU A 36 -0.31 -4.23 -15.20
CA LEU A 36 -0.69 -5.63 -14.98
C LEU A 36 -1.58 -6.17 -16.11
N THR A 37 -2.50 -5.37 -16.64
CA THR A 37 -3.31 -5.74 -17.81
C THR A 37 -2.43 -5.94 -19.06
N ARG A 38 -1.42 -5.08 -19.26
CA ARG A 38 -0.45 -5.23 -20.36
C ARG A 38 0.37 -6.52 -20.24
N GLN A 39 0.60 -6.99 -19.00
CA GLN A 39 1.28 -8.26 -18.72
C GLN A 39 0.38 -9.49 -18.94
N GLY A 40 -0.91 -9.30 -19.20
CA GLY A 40 -1.85 -10.38 -19.51
C GLY A 40 -2.85 -10.70 -18.38
N LEU A 41 -2.85 -9.94 -17.27
CA LEU A 41 -3.85 -10.12 -16.22
C LEU A 41 -5.19 -9.54 -16.68
N THR A 42 -6.23 -10.38 -16.73
CA THR A 42 -7.60 -9.92 -17.00
C THR A 42 -8.24 -9.47 -15.70
N ILE A 43 -8.44 -8.15 -15.53
CA ILE A 43 -9.03 -7.56 -14.33
C ILE A 43 -10.49 -7.21 -14.59
N GLN A 44 -11.40 -7.75 -13.77
CA GLN A 44 -12.82 -7.45 -13.80
C GLN A 44 -13.23 -6.84 -12.46
N LEU A 45 -13.60 -5.56 -12.48
CA LEU A 45 -14.12 -4.82 -11.35
C LEU A 45 -15.64 -4.95 -11.28
N GLY A 46 -16.24 -4.72 -10.11
CA GLY A 46 -17.67 -4.92 -9.88
C GLY A 46 -18.10 -6.39 -10.07
N ALA A 47 -17.17 -7.32 -10.01
CA ALA A 47 -17.39 -8.75 -10.25
C ALA A 47 -17.54 -9.50 -8.92
N ARG A 48 -18.78 -9.74 -8.51
CA ARG A 48 -19.09 -10.45 -7.27
C ARG A 48 -19.23 -11.93 -7.52
N VAL A 49 -18.32 -12.74 -6.95
CA VAL A 49 -18.41 -14.21 -7.00
C VAL A 49 -19.60 -14.67 -6.17
N THR A 50 -20.46 -15.47 -6.79
CA THR A 50 -21.71 -15.97 -6.19
C THR A 50 -21.65 -17.47 -5.85
N HIS A 51 -20.88 -18.25 -6.61
CA HIS A 51 -20.76 -19.68 -6.40
C HIS A 51 -19.46 -20.22 -6.96
N THR A 52 -18.90 -21.25 -6.35
CA THR A 52 -17.75 -21.99 -6.84
C THR A 52 -18.01 -23.49 -6.73
N GLU A 53 -17.64 -24.26 -7.76
CA GLU A 53 -17.81 -25.70 -7.79
C GLU A 53 -16.52 -26.34 -8.34
N VAL A 54 -15.98 -27.32 -7.63
CA VAL A 54 -14.81 -28.10 -8.05
C VAL A 54 -15.28 -29.38 -8.71
N LYS A 55 -14.88 -29.64 -9.96
CA LYS A 55 -15.18 -30.84 -10.72
C LYS A 55 -13.92 -31.34 -11.44
N GLU A 56 -13.53 -32.59 -11.22
CA GLU A 56 -12.52 -33.33 -12.01
C GLU A 56 -11.33 -32.51 -12.53
N GLY A 57 -10.68 -31.73 -11.63
CA GLY A 57 -9.50 -30.94 -11.96
C GLY A 57 -9.77 -29.50 -12.45
N GLU A 58 -11.03 -29.14 -12.65
CA GLU A 58 -11.46 -27.78 -12.99
C GLU A 58 -12.22 -27.12 -11.82
N VAL A 59 -12.21 -25.80 -11.80
CA VAL A 59 -13.06 -24.99 -10.90
C VAL A 59 -13.98 -24.13 -11.74
N LEU A 60 -15.29 -24.32 -11.57
CA LEU A 60 -16.31 -23.44 -12.11
C LEU A 60 -16.55 -22.30 -11.15
N VAL A 61 -16.32 -21.05 -11.58
CA VAL A 61 -16.57 -19.84 -10.82
C VAL A 61 -17.73 -19.09 -11.47
N ARG A 62 -18.83 -18.90 -10.71
CA ARG A 62 -19.96 -18.05 -11.13
C ARG A 62 -19.86 -16.71 -10.45
N TYR A 63 -20.08 -15.63 -11.17
CA TYR A 63 -20.04 -14.28 -10.64
C TYR A 63 -21.05 -13.40 -11.37
N SER A 64 -21.47 -12.32 -10.75
CA SER A 64 -22.30 -11.29 -11.36
C SER A 64 -21.54 -9.99 -11.49
N ASN A 65 -21.78 -9.25 -12.57
CA ASN A 65 -21.25 -7.91 -12.81
C ASN A 65 -22.30 -7.07 -13.60
N ALA A 66 -21.91 -5.89 -14.07
CA ALA A 66 -22.80 -5.00 -14.84
C ALA A 66 -23.39 -5.63 -16.11
N LYS A 67 -22.82 -6.73 -16.61
CA LYS A 67 -23.32 -7.48 -17.79
C LYS A 67 -24.23 -8.64 -17.40
N GLY A 68 -24.55 -8.79 -16.11
CA GLY A 68 -25.34 -9.89 -15.56
C GLY A 68 -24.48 -11.07 -15.10
N ASP A 69 -25.12 -12.25 -15.01
CA ASP A 69 -24.47 -13.47 -14.54
C ASP A 69 -23.47 -14.03 -15.55
N GLN A 70 -22.29 -14.36 -15.05
CA GLN A 70 -21.17 -14.87 -15.82
C GLN A 70 -20.67 -16.17 -15.19
N ALA A 71 -19.95 -16.96 -16.00
CA ALA A 71 -19.26 -18.17 -15.54
C ALA A 71 -17.87 -18.26 -16.17
N LEU A 72 -16.90 -18.67 -15.36
CA LEU A 72 -15.51 -18.87 -15.76
C LEU A 72 -15.08 -20.28 -15.30
N ARG A 73 -14.42 -21.04 -16.20
CA ARG A 73 -13.75 -22.30 -15.86
C ARG A 73 -12.26 -22.07 -15.80
N VAL A 74 -11.63 -22.54 -14.74
CA VAL A 74 -10.20 -22.37 -14.48
C VAL A 74 -9.62 -23.65 -13.89
N ASP A 75 -8.32 -23.89 -14.06
CA ASP A 75 -7.63 -25.02 -13.44
C ASP A 75 -7.44 -24.82 -11.93
N ARG A 76 -7.31 -23.59 -11.49
CA ARG A 76 -7.07 -23.22 -10.08
C ARG A 76 -7.82 -21.95 -9.73
N LEU A 77 -8.33 -21.90 -8.51
CA LEU A 77 -8.90 -20.70 -7.89
C LEU A 77 -8.09 -20.32 -6.65
N ILE A 78 -7.64 -19.08 -6.60
CA ILE A 78 -7.03 -18.48 -5.41
C ILE A 78 -8.04 -17.54 -4.78
N VAL A 79 -8.39 -17.77 -3.50
CA VAL A 79 -9.30 -16.91 -2.74
C VAL A 79 -8.47 -15.96 -1.90
N ALA A 80 -8.55 -14.67 -2.23
CA ALA A 80 -7.77 -13.60 -1.57
C ALA A 80 -8.70 -12.41 -1.20
N VAL A 81 -9.87 -12.70 -0.63
CA VAL A 81 -10.95 -11.73 -0.36
C VAL A 81 -10.81 -10.98 0.96
N GLY A 82 -9.67 -11.05 1.60
CA GLY A 82 -9.35 -10.37 2.85
C GLY A 82 -8.97 -11.31 3.98
N ARG A 83 -8.72 -10.73 5.16
CA ARG A 83 -8.32 -11.42 6.38
C ARG A 83 -9.23 -11.00 7.54
N ARG A 84 -9.34 -11.86 8.55
CA ARG A 84 -10.02 -11.58 9.81
C ARG A 84 -9.07 -11.88 10.96
N ALA A 85 -9.25 -11.17 12.07
CA ALA A 85 -8.61 -11.54 13.33
C ALA A 85 -9.02 -12.96 13.72
N GLN A 86 -8.04 -13.83 14.00
CA GLN A 86 -8.29 -15.20 14.42
C GLN A 86 -8.36 -15.24 15.94
N THR A 87 -9.50 -14.88 16.49
CA THR A 87 -9.77 -14.84 17.93
C THR A 87 -10.69 -15.98 18.41
N ALA A 88 -11.22 -16.78 17.49
CA ALA A 88 -12.07 -17.92 17.82
C ALA A 88 -11.29 -18.94 18.68
N ASN A 89 -11.87 -19.31 19.83
CA ASN A 89 -11.27 -20.21 20.82
C ASN A 89 -9.92 -19.76 21.40
N LEU A 90 -9.55 -18.48 21.25
CA LEU A 90 -8.32 -17.91 21.83
C LEU A 90 -8.53 -17.47 23.28
N LEU A 91 -9.70 -16.93 23.59
CA LEU A 91 -10.03 -16.32 24.87
C LEU A 91 -10.98 -17.21 25.65
N ALA A 92 -10.74 -17.40 26.96
CA ALA A 92 -11.71 -18.00 27.86
C ALA A 92 -12.92 -17.07 28.02
N ALA A 93 -14.12 -17.66 28.24
CA ALA A 93 -15.36 -16.88 28.32
C ALA A 93 -15.37 -15.82 29.45
N ASP A 94 -14.60 -16.07 30.52
CA ASP A 94 -14.48 -15.24 31.72
C ASP A 94 -13.19 -14.44 31.81
N CYS A 95 -12.40 -14.39 30.75
CA CYS A 95 -11.09 -13.70 30.77
C CYS A 95 -11.19 -12.16 30.83
N GLY A 96 -12.35 -11.58 30.58
CA GLY A 96 -12.60 -10.14 30.63
C GLY A 96 -12.04 -9.34 29.45
N VAL A 97 -11.42 -10.00 28.47
CA VAL A 97 -10.90 -9.33 27.27
C VAL A 97 -12.03 -9.12 26.26
N ASN A 98 -12.26 -7.88 25.86
CA ASN A 98 -13.32 -7.51 24.94
C ASN A 98 -12.87 -7.62 23.48
N LEU A 99 -13.81 -8.01 22.62
CA LEU A 99 -13.67 -7.97 21.17
C LEU A 99 -14.48 -6.81 20.59
N ASP A 100 -13.99 -6.23 19.48
CA ASP A 100 -14.75 -5.27 18.70
C ASP A 100 -15.80 -5.96 17.81
N GLU A 101 -16.61 -5.18 17.10
CA GLU A 101 -17.67 -5.66 16.19
C GLU A 101 -17.14 -6.54 15.03
N ARG A 102 -15.85 -6.47 14.74
CA ARG A 102 -15.19 -7.25 13.69
C ARG A 102 -14.47 -8.49 14.21
N GLY A 103 -14.53 -8.70 15.53
CA GLY A 103 -13.89 -9.81 16.21
C GLY A 103 -12.41 -9.61 16.53
N SER A 104 -11.89 -8.37 16.42
CA SER A 104 -10.55 -8.05 16.87
C SER A 104 -10.54 -7.77 18.37
N ILE A 105 -9.42 -8.03 19.04
CA ILE A 105 -9.25 -7.69 20.46
C ILE A 105 -9.21 -6.17 20.60
N PHE A 106 -10.08 -5.63 21.42
CA PHE A 106 -10.10 -4.21 21.73
C PHE A 106 -8.87 -3.82 22.55
N VAL A 107 -8.14 -2.81 22.10
CA VAL A 107 -6.97 -2.25 22.78
C VAL A 107 -6.93 -0.72 22.63
N ASN A 108 -6.28 -0.05 23.58
CA ASN A 108 -5.97 1.37 23.48
C ASN A 108 -4.72 1.61 22.59
N ASP A 109 -4.26 2.87 22.47
CA ASP A 109 -3.10 3.24 21.64
C ASP A 109 -1.77 2.65 22.09
N HIS A 110 -1.72 2.08 23.28
CA HIS A 110 -0.57 1.36 23.83
C HIS A 110 -0.74 -0.16 23.82
N CYS A 111 -1.65 -0.66 22.99
CA CYS A 111 -1.96 -2.10 22.86
C CYS A 111 -2.42 -2.77 24.18
N ARG A 112 -2.91 -2.01 25.17
CA ARG A 112 -3.46 -2.56 26.42
C ARG A 112 -4.92 -2.93 26.22
N THR A 113 -5.30 -4.11 26.68
CA THR A 113 -6.70 -4.50 26.78
C THR A 113 -7.35 -3.89 28.02
N ASP A 114 -8.65 -4.14 28.23
CA ASP A 114 -9.37 -3.73 29.43
C ASP A 114 -8.93 -4.51 30.69
N VAL A 115 -8.22 -5.62 30.51
CA VAL A 115 -7.71 -6.46 31.61
C VAL A 115 -6.31 -5.97 32.00
N PRO A 116 -6.09 -5.60 33.28
CA PRO A 116 -4.78 -5.15 33.73
C PRO A 116 -3.68 -6.18 33.48
N GLY A 117 -2.55 -5.74 32.89
CA GLY A 117 -1.41 -6.59 32.58
C GLY A 117 -1.56 -7.44 31.31
N VAL A 118 -2.69 -7.33 30.59
CA VAL A 118 -2.93 -8.04 29.34
C VAL A 118 -2.84 -7.09 28.15
N TYR A 119 -2.05 -7.46 27.16
CA TYR A 119 -1.82 -6.71 25.93
C TYR A 119 -2.15 -7.58 24.71
N ALA A 120 -2.52 -6.97 23.61
CA ALA A 120 -2.70 -7.64 22.34
C ALA A 120 -2.08 -6.79 21.20
N ILE A 121 -1.43 -7.44 20.23
CA ILE A 121 -0.68 -6.81 19.14
C ILE A 121 -0.91 -7.54 17.82
N GLY A 122 -0.49 -6.92 16.73
CA GLY A 122 -0.45 -7.55 15.40
C GLY A 122 -1.82 -7.71 14.76
N ASP A 123 -2.03 -8.87 14.10
CA ASP A 123 -3.20 -9.11 13.26
C ASP A 123 -4.50 -9.33 14.05
N VAL A 124 -4.42 -9.51 15.37
CA VAL A 124 -5.61 -9.69 16.24
C VAL A 124 -6.17 -8.38 16.79
N VAL A 125 -5.52 -7.25 16.53
CA VAL A 125 -5.96 -5.91 16.95
C VAL A 125 -6.24 -5.02 15.74
N ARG A 126 -6.72 -3.80 15.99
CA ARG A 126 -7.02 -2.78 14.97
C ARG A 126 -5.84 -2.46 14.04
N GLY A 127 -6.15 -1.84 12.91
CA GLY A 127 -5.18 -1.34 11.93
C GLY A 127 -4.85 -2.38 10.85
N PRO A 128 -3.86 -2.09 10.00
CA PRO A 128 -3.49 -2.98 8.92
C PRO A 128 -2.85 -4.26 9.46
N MET A 129 -3.23 -5.40 8.86
CA MET A 129 -2.66 -6.70 9.20
C MET A 129 -1.31 -6.88 8.51
N LEU A 130 -0.28 -6.23 9.04
CA LEU A 130 1.08 -6.18 8.52
C LEU A 130 2.09 -6.64 9.56
N ALA A 131 3.01 -7.52 9.16
CA ALA A 131 4.00 -8.12 10.07
C ALA A 131 4.85 -7.06 10.79
N HIS A 132 5.35 -6.06 10.07
CA HIS A 132 6.16 -4.98 10.64
C HIS A 132 5.38 -4.11 11.63
N LYS A 133 4.07 -3.85 11.42
CA LYS A 133 3.23 -3.20 12.42
C LYS A 133 3.19 -4.01 13.73
N GLY A 134 2.94 -5.32 13.64
CA GLY A 134 2.91 -6.19 14.82
C GLY A 134 4.26 -6.28 15.53
N MET A 135 5.38 -6.23 14.80
CA MET A 135 6.73 -6.18 15.37
C MET A 135 6.95 -4.90 16.18
N GLU A 136 6.64 -3.73 15.62
CA GLU A 136 6.79 -2.45 16.30
C GLU A 136 5.84 -2.30 17.50
N GLU A 137 4.60 -2.79 17.39
CA GLU A 137 3.69 -2.89 18.54
C GLU A 137 4.27 -3.76 19.65
N GLY A 138 4.92 -4.88 19.30
CA GLY A 138 5.59 -5.78 20.26
C GLY A 138 6.75 -5.11 20.98
N ILE A 139 7.61 -4.38 20.27
CA ILE A 139 8.71 -3.59 20.83
C ILE A 139 8.13 -2.54 21.77
N MET A 140 7.16 -1.75 21.33
CA MET A 140 6.50 -0.73 22.14
C MET A 140 5.95 -1.31 23.45
N VAL A 141 5.23 -2.43 23.39
CA VAL A 141 4.67 -3.09 24.57
C VAL A 141 5.75 -3.53 25.55
N ALA A 142 6.82 -4.17 25.03
CA ALA A 142 7.94 -4.62 25.87
C ALA A 142 8.65 -3.47 26.56
N GLU A 143 8.93 -2.38 25.87
CA GLU A 143 9.56 -1.16 26.41
C GLU A 143 8.68 -0.50 27.46
N ARG A 144 7.36 -0.42 27.23
CA ARG A 144 6.41 0.13 28.21
C ARG A 144 6.28 -0.71 29.48
N ILE A 145 6.33 -2.04 29.36
CA ILE A 145 6.39 -2.95 30.52
C ILE A 145 7.68 -2.71 31.30
N ALA A 146 8.79 -2.42 30.62
CA ALA A 146 10.07 -2.06 31.23
C ALA A 146 10.11 -0.62 31.80
N GLY A 147 9.01 0.14 31.73
CA GLY A 147 8.89 1.51 32.27
C GLY A 147 9.40 2.61 31.34
N GLN A 148 9.66 2.31 30.08
CA GLN A 148 10.08 3.29 29.07
C GLN A 148 8.87 3.96 28.42
N LEU A 149 9.06 5.18 27.90
CA LEU A 149 8.07 5.86 27.05
C LEU A 149 8.32 5.43 25.61
N SER A 150 7.38 4.68 25.04
CA SER A 150 7.43 4.22 23.66
C SER A 150 6.05 4.31 23.02
N GLN A 151 6.03 4.58 21.71
CA GLN A 151 4.82 4.67 20.90
C GLN A 151 5.11 4.24 19.46
N VAL A 152 4.10 3.77 18.76
CA VAL A 152 4.14 3.51 17.32
C VAL A 152 3.46 4.67 16.59
N ASN A 153 4.12 5.21 15.58
CA ASN A 153 3.52 6.18 14.68
C ASN A 153 2.72 5.45 13.60
N TYR A 154 1.42 5.32 13.81
CA TYR A 154 0.54 4.60 12.90
C TYR A 154 0.35 5.30 11.54
N ASP A 155 0.62 6.58 11.42
CA ASP A 155 0.56 7.34 10.17
C ASP A 155 1.75 7.06 9.25
N CYS A 156 2.85 6.48 9.78
CA CYS A 156 4.08 6.17 9.06
C CYS A 156 4.28 4.68 8.79
N ILE A 157 3.23 3.85 8.87
CA ILE A 157 3.34 2.42 8.55
C ILE A 157 3.30 2.23 7.02
N PRO A 158 4.39 1.77 6.38
CA PRO A 158 4.40 1.56 4.94
C PRO A 158 3.61 0.31 4.56
N SER A 159 3.06 0.33 3.36
CA SER A 159 2.42 -0.83 2.72
C SER A 159 3.06 -1.14 1.40
N VAL A 160 3.14 -2.43 1.06
CA VAL A 160 3.79 -2.91 -0.17
C VAL A 160 2.96 -4.01 -0.83
N ILE A 161 2.86 -3.95 -2.16
CA ILE A 161 2.37 -5.04 -3.02
C ILE A 161 3.55 -5.49 -3.88
N TYR A 162 3.99 -6.73 -3.66
CA TYR A 162 5.17 -7.33 -4.29
C TYR A 162 4.88 -7.88 -5.68
N THR A 163 4.35 -7.03 -6.55
CA THR A 163 4.18 -7.31 -7.98
C THR A 163 5.41 -6.87 -8.77
N GLN A 164 5.37 -7.02 -10.10
CA GLN A 164 6.37 -6.47 -11.00
C GLN A 164 5.64 -5.58 -12.04
N PRO A 165 5.78 -4.25 -11.97
CA PRO A 165 6.50 -3.48 -10.93
C PRO A 165 5.83 -3.56 -9.55
N GLU A 166 6.60 -3.28 -8.49
CA GLU A 166 6.10 -3.19 -7.12
C GLU A 166 5.25 -1.93 -6.91
N VAL A 167 4.33 -2.00 -5.93
CA VAL A 167 3.59 -0.82 -5.46
C VAL A 167 3.88 -0.64 -3.97
N ALA A 168 4.29 0.56 -3.56
CA ALA A 168 4.52 0.88 -2.17
C ALA A 168 3.99 2.26 -1.82
N TRP A 169 3.52 2.43 -0.57
CA TRP A 169 3.03 3.73 -0.10
C TRP A 169 3.15 3.85 1.41
N VAL A 170 3.18 5.11 1.86
CA VAL A 170 3.08 5.51 3.26
C VAL A 170 2.31 6.82 3.35
N GLY A 171 1.57 7.02 4.43
CA GLY A 171 0.78 8.22 4.67
C GLY A 171 -0.54 8.30 3.89
N ASP A 172 -1.08 9.49 3.81
CA ASP A 172 -2.40 9.75 3.22
C ASP A 172 -2.38 9.71 1.69
N THR A 173 -3.43 9.16 1.09
CA THR A 173 -3.68 9.26 -0.34
C THR A 173 -4.31 10.60 -0.72
N GLU A 174 -4.24 10.98 -1.99
CA GLU A 174 -4.90 12.19 -2.49
C GLU A 174 -6.41 12.18 -2.22
N GLU A 175 -7.04 11.00 -2.26
CA GLU A 175 -8.47 10.82 -1.99
C GLU A 175 -8.80 11.09 -0.52
N VAL A 176 -7.94 10.67 0.40
CA VAL A 176 -8.10 10.93 1.85
C VAL A 176 -7.96 12.41 2.14
N LEU A 177 -6.95 13.08 1.59
CA LEU A 177 -6.74 14.52 1.77
C LEU A 177 -7.92 15.32 1.23
N LYS A 178 -8.44 14.97 0.06
CA LYS A 178 -9.65 15.59 -0.50
C LYS A 178 -10.88 15.41 0.40
N ALA A 179 -11.07 14.20 0.94
CA ALA A 179 -12.21 13.91 1.80
C ALA A 179 -12.15 14.68 3.13
N ARG A 180 -10.93 14.96 3.64
CA ARG A 180 -10.70 15.78 4.83
C ARG A 180 -10.66 17.29 4.55
N ALA A 181 -10.74 17.69 3.28
CA ALA A 181 -10.52 19.07 2.84
C ALA A 181 -9.14 19.63 3.28
N GLU A 182 -8.14 18.76 3.41
CA GLU A 182 -6.78 19.13 3.77
C GLU A 182 -6.10 19.81 2.57
N PRO A 183 -5.53 21.02 2.71
CA PRO A 183 -4.87 21.70 1.61
C PRO A 183 -3.53 21.01 1.30
N TYR A 184 -3.33 20.59 0.06
CA TYR A 184 -2.13 19.86 -0.36
C TYR A 184 -1.61 20.30 -1.73
N LYS A 185 -0.32 19.99 -1.96
CA LYS A 185 0.37 20.05 -3.25
C LYS A 185 0.79 18.63 -3.64
N VAL A 186 0.98 18.38 -4.93
CA VAL A 186 1.43 17.08 -5.46
C VAL A 186 2.62 17.29 -6.36
N GLY A 187 3.71 16.58 -6.06
CA GLY A 187 4.82 16.35 -6.97
C GLY A 187 4.77 14.95 -7.56
N SER A 188 5.28 14.77 -8.77
CA SER A 188 5.31 13.47 -9.42
C SER A 188 6.47 13.37 -10.39
N PHE A 189 7.11 12.19 -10.43
CA PHE A 189 8.20 11.91 -11.35
C PHE A 189 8.10 10.49 -11.90
N ALA A 190 8.26 10.34 -13.22
CA ALA A 190 8.18 9.05 -13.90
C ALA A 190 9.55 8.38 -13.97
N PHE A 191 9.64 7.08 -13.70
CA PHE A 191 10.88 6.32 -13.87
C PHE A 191 11.40 6.31 -15.31
N ALA A 192 10.56 6.58 -16.29
CA ALA A 192 10.97 6.77 -17.68
C ALA A 192 11.95 7.94 -17.90
N ALA A 193 12.05 8.88 -16.97
CA ALA A 193 13.03 9.97 -16.98
C ALA A 193 14.22 9.73 -16.02
N ASN A 194 14.26 8.59 -15.33
CA ASN A 194 15.33 8.24 -14.40
C ASN A 194 16.43 7.43 -15.10
N GLY A 195 17.67 7.93 -15.09
CA GLY A 195 18.81 7.31 -15.78
C GLY A 195 19.11 5.86 -15.32
N ARG A 196 19.00 5.57 -14.03
CA ARG A 196 19.22 4.23 -13.50
C ARG A 196 18.13 3.25 -13.94
N ALA A 197 16.87 3.69 -13.92
CA ALA A 197 15.74 2.88 -14.38
C ALA A 197 15.85 2.54 -15.88
N LEU A 198 16.26 3.51 -16.69
CA LEU A 198 16.52 3.32 -18.13
C LEU A 198 17.66 2.32 -18.36
N ALA A 199 18.79 2.48 -17.66
CA ALA A 199 19.93 1.56 -17.78
C ALA A 199 19.59 0.12 -17.34
N ALA A 200 18.67 -0.04 -16.37
CA ALA A 200 18.19 -1.33 -15.91
C ALA A 200 17.05 -1.92 -16.75
N HIS A 201 16.55 -1.20 -17.76
CA HIS A 201 15.34 -1.57 -18.52
C HIS A 201 14.09 -1.76 -17.65
N GLN A 202 13.95 -0.97 -16.58
CA GLN A 202 12.88 -1.00 -15.60
C GLN A 202 12.27 0.41 -15.42
N SER A 203 11.92 1.06 -16.51
CA SER A 203 11.48 2.46 -16.54
C SER A 203 9.97 2.66 -16.42
N GLU A 204 9.21 1.59 -16.11
CA GLU A 204 7.77 1.67 -15.90
C GLU A 204 7.45 2.21 -14.49
N GLY A 205 6.38 3.04 -14.42
CA GLY A 205 5.88 3.55 -13.16
C GLY A 205 6.33 4.96 -12.82
N LEU A 206 6.03 5.38 -11.60
CA LEU A 206 6.26 6.74 -11.12
C LEU A 206 6.29 6.83 -9.59
N VAL A 207 6.84 7.93 -9.09
CA VAL A 207 6.78 8.36 -7.70
C VAL A 207 5.82 9.54 -7.60
N ARG A 208 5.03 9.60 -6.52
CA ARG A 208 4.22 10.76 -6.12
C ARG A 208 4.55 11.14 -4.69
N VAL A 209 4.69 12.44 -4.45
CA VAL A 209 4.83 13.05 -3.12
C VAL A 209 3.67 14.00 -2.93
N LEU A 210 2.95 13.85 -1.83
CA LEU A 210 1.90 14.78 -1.38
C LEU A 210 2.43 15.55 -0.18
N ALA A 211 2.35 16.88 -0.22
CA ALA A 211 2.80 17.75 0.85
C ALA A 211 1.71 18.75 1.22
N HIS A 212 1.63 19.14 2.48
CA HIS A 212 0.71 20.16 2.95
C HIS A 212 0.98 21.49 2.26
N ALA A 213 -0.08 22.18 1.83
CA ALA A 213 0.06 23.36 0.95
C ALA A 213 0.83 24.52 1.59
N GLU A 214 0.71 24.70 2.92
CA GLU A 214 1.32 25.81 3.65
C GLU A 214 2.62 25.40 4.35
N SER A 215 2.61 24.32 5.14
CA SER A 215 3.76 23.89 5.94
C SER A 215 4.78 23.08 5.14
N ASP A 216 4.44 22.66 3.91
CA ASP A 216 5.23 21.80 3.03
C ASP A 216 5.53 20.40 3.62
N ARG A 217 5.00 20.06 4.82
CA ARG A 217 5.20 18.75 5.44
C ARG A 217 4.74 17.64 4.52
N VAL A 218 5.53 16.58 4.39
CA VAL A 218 5.15 15.39 3.61
C VAL A 218 3.97 14.69 4.29
N LEU A 219 2.86 14.53 3.56
CA LEU A 219 1.63 13.89 4.00
C LEU A 219 1.50 12.46 3.50
N GLY A 220 2.15 12.14 2.39
CA GLY A 220 2.15 10.80 1.83
C GLY A 220 3.08 10.67 0.63
N VAL A 221 3.61 9.47 0.45
CA VAL A 221 4.43 9.10 -0.71
C VAL A 221 3.92 7.78 -1.27
N HIS A 222 3.77 7.74 -2.59
CA HIS A 222 3.20 6.60 -3.31
C HIS A 222 4.06 6.28 -4.52
N ILE A 223 4.46 5.03 -4.65
CA ILE A 223 5.41 4.57 -5.67
C ILE A 223 4.80 3.37 -6.40
N ILE A 224 4.89 3.36 -7.71
CA ILE A 224 4.83 2.15 -8.51
C ILE A 224 6.06 2.10 -9.37
N GLY A 225 6.85 1.05 -9.28
CA GLY A 225 8.10 0.96 -10.03
C GLY A 225 9.06 -0.08 -9.51
N PRO A 226 10.30 -0.08 -10.03
CA PRO A 226 11.35 -0.97 -9.58
C PRO A 226 11.74 -0.67 -8.13
N GLN A 227 11.86 -1.72 -7.32
CA GLN A 227 12.30 -1.62 -5.92
C GLN A 227 11.49 -0.60 -5.09
N ALA A 228 10.21 -0.46 -5.36
CA ALA A 228 9.34 0.45 -4.61
C ALA A 228 9.32 0.10 -3.11
N SER A 229 9.43 -1.19 -2.76
CA SER A 229 9.53 -1.70 -1.39
C SER A 229 10.75 -1.15 -0.63
N GLU A 230 11.87 -0.97 -1.31
CA GLU A 230 13.09 -0.40 -0.71
C GLU A 230 13.05 1.14 -0.72
N LEU A 231 12.54 1.72 -1.81
CA LEU A 231 12.47 3.17 -1.98
C LEU A 231 11.54 3.84 -0.96
N ILE A 232 10.45 3.18 -0.58
CA ILE A 232 9.47 3.74 0.34
C ILE A 232 10.06 4.02 1.73
N ALA A 233 11.11 3.31 2.15
CA ALA A 233 11.78 3.51 3.43
C ALA A 233 12.32 4.94 3.60
N GLN A 234 12.75 5.60 2.51
CA GLN A 234 13.21 6.99 2.53
C GLN A 234 12.06 7.94 2.92
N ALA A 235 10.86 7.67 2.39
CA ALA A 235 9.67 8.43 2.72
C ALA A 235 9.21 8.19 4.16
N VAL A 236 9.27 6.93 4.64
CA VAL A 236 8.96 6.60 6.04
C VAL A 236 9.85 7.39 6.99
N VAL A 237 11.17 7.36 6.77
CA VAL A 237 12.13 8.12 7.59
C VAL A 237 11.84 9.62 7.53
N ALA A 238 11.61 10.18 6.35
CA ALA A 238 11.29 11.60 6.21
C ALA A 238 10.00 11.98 6.96
N MET A 239 8.95 11.18 6.84
CA MET A 239 7.67 11.43 7.52
C MET A 239 7.77 11.24 9.04
N GLU A 240 8.55 10.26 9.52
CA GLU A 240 8.78 10.03 10.95
C GLU A 240 9.46 11.24 11.61
N PHE A 241 10.36 11.90 10.89
CA PHE A 241 11.00 13.14 11.33
C PHE A 241 10.24 14.41 10.91
N SER A 242 8.99 14.28 10.44
CA SER A 242 8.13 15.41 10.03
C SER A 242 8.75 16.32 8.96
N ALA A 243 9.56 15.74 8.06
CA ALA A 243 10.25 16.48 7.01
C ALA A 243 9.25 17.12 6.03
N SER A 244 9.67 18.25 5.45
CA SER A 244 9.02 18.92 4.35
C SER A 244 9.40 18.29 3.00
N ALA A 245 8.64 18.61 1.94
CA ALA A 245 9.06 18.27 0.58
C ALA A 245 10.37 18.99 0.20
N GLU A 246 10.59 20.19 0.75
CA GLU A 246 11.84 20.95 0.56
C GLU A 246 13.03 20.23 1.20
N ASP A 247 12.89 19.60 2.39
CA ASP A 247 13.97 18.82 3.02
C ASP A 247 14.40 17.66 2.13
N LEU A 248 13.45 16.95 1.51
CA LEU A 248 13.75 15.91 0.52
C LEU A 248 14.40 16.49 -0.74
N ALA A 249 13.95 17.66 -1.19
CA ALA A 249 14.49 18.34 -2.37
C ALA A 249 15.90 18.87 -2.16
N LEU A 250 16.28 19.21 -0.93
CA LEU A 250 17.64 19.68 -0.55
C LEU A 250 18.59 18.54 -0.23
N THR A 251 18.07 17.33 -0.02
CA THR A 251 18.89 16.15 0.28
C THR A 251 19.68 15.71 -0.95
N VAL A 252 20.97 15.43 -0.78
CA VAL A 252 21.84 14.94 -1.86
C VAL A 252 21.64 13.43 -2.03
N PHE A 253 21.18 13.04 -3.21
CA PHE A 253 21.05 11.62 -3.60
C PHE A 253 22.20 11.19 -4.50
N ALA A 254 22.63 9.93 -4.38
CA ALA A 254 23.67 9.39 -5.23
C ALA A 254 23.19 9.25 -6.69
N HIS A 255 24.06 9.57 -7.64
CA HIS A 255 23.81 9.43 -9.10
C HIS A 255 24.70 8.33 -9.70
N PRO A 256 24.18 7.41 -10.57
CA PRO A 256 22.75 7.26 -10.90
C PRO A 256 22.07 6.24 -9.96
N THR A 257 20.92 6.60 -9.41
CA THR A 257 20.12 5.72 -8.54
C THR A 257 18.62 5.82 -8.83
N LEU A 258 17.84 4.84 -8.36
CA LEU A 258 16.37 4.92 -8.38
C LEU A 258 15.86 5.95 -7.37
N SER A 259 16.60 6.20 -6.28
CA SER A 259 16.25 7.18 -5.24
C SER A 259 16.11 8.60 -5.78
N GLU A 260 16.80 8.95 -6.88
CA GLU A 260 16.64 10.24 -7.55
C GLU A 260 15.19 10.45 -8.04
N ALA A 261 14.41 9.39 -8.24
CA ALA A 261 13.00 9.53 -8.59
C ALA A 261 12.16 10.08 -7.41
N VAL A 262 12.54 9.77 -6.17
CA VAL A 262 11.93 10.37 -4.96
C VAL A 262 12.33 11.83 -4.84
N HIS A 263 13.62 12.14 -5.04
CA HIS A 263 14.14 13.51 -5.06
C HIS A 263 13.42 14.40 -6.10
N GLU A 264 13.35 13.95 -7.35
CA GLU A 264 12.68 14.68 -8.44
C GLU A 264 11.17 14.86 -8.18
N ALA A 265 10.52 13.85 -7.58
CA ALA A 265 9.12 13.99 -7.19
C ALA A 265 8.94 15.04 -6.08
N ALA A 266 9.86 15.11 -5.10
CA ALA A 266 9.86 16.15 -4.07
C ALA A 266 10.11 17.55 -4.67
N LEU A 267 11.11 17.71 -5.55
CA LEU A 267 11.34 18.94 -6.30
C LEU A 267 10.09 19.37 -7.09
N SER A 268 9.38 18.42 -7.69
CA SER A 268 8.17 18.66 -8.47
C SER A 268 7.01 19.22 -7.64
N VAL A 269 6.96 19.00 -6.32
CA VAL A 269 5.94 19.57 -5.42
C VAL A 269 5.92 21.10 -5.54
N ASN A 270 7.08 21.69 -5.61
CA ASN A 270 7.25 23.15 -5.72
C ASN A 270 7.58 23.63 -7.17
N GLY A 271 7.42 22.75 -8.17
CA GLY A 271 7.65 23.08 -9.57
C GLY A 271 9.13 23.29 -9.91
N GLN A 272 10.02 22.55 -9.26
CA GLN A 272 11.48 22.66 -9.38
C GLN A 272 12.14 21.39 -9.94
N ALA A 273 11.36 20.42 -10.44
CA ALA A 273 11.91 19.22 -11.06
C ALA A 273 12.90 19.59 -12.19
N ILE A 274 14.02 18.88 -12.24
CA ILE A 274 15.10 19.14 -13.19
C ILE A 274 14.91 18.33 -14.48
N HIS A 275 14.51 17.05 -14.32
CA HIS A 275 14.40 16.10 -15.43
C HIS A 275 12.93 15.82 -15.84
N ALA A 276 11.99 16.66 -15.39
CA ALA A 276 10.59 16.61 -15.78
C ALA A 276 10.03 17.99 -16.08
N VAL A 277 8.94 18.03 -16.86
CA VAL A 277 8.25 19.29 -17.15
C VAL A 277 7.49 19.74 -15.90
N ASN A 278 7.84 20.89 -15.38
CA ASN A 278 7.14 21.52 -14.28
C ASN A 278 5.80 22.08 -14.77
N ARG A 279 4.71 21.75 -14.07
CA ARG A 279 3.41 22.34 -14.36
C ARG A 279 3.41 23.80 -13.91
N ALA A 280 2.92 24.69 -14.77
CA ALA A 280 2.71 26.09 -14.38
C ALA A 280 1.84 26.15 -13.12
N ARG A 281 2.27 26.95 -12.13
CA ARG A 281 1.41 27.27 -10.97
C ARG A 281 0.15 27.97 -11.50
N LYS A 282 -1.03 27.37 -11.27
CA LYS A 282 -2.32 28.03 -11.54
C LYS A 282 -2.66 28.96 -10.39
#